data_892678f627f1a67c7914a79c1ac58256
#
_entry.id   892678f627f1a67c7914a79c1ac58256
#
_cell.length_a   1.000
_cell.length_b   1.000
_cell.length_c   1.000
_cell.angle_alpha   90.00
_cell.angle_beta   90.00
_cell.angle_gamma   90.00
#
_symmetry.space_group_name_H-M   'P 1'
#
loop_
_entity.id
_entity.type
_entity.pdbx_description
1 polymer ?
#
loop_
_entity_poly.entity_id
_entity_poly.type
_entity_poly.pdbx_seq_one_letter_code
_entity_poly.pdbx_strand_id
1 'polypeptide(L)'
;AGYVTVGGLEAPDDELRRMFDVHVMAHLYAARHAIPHMVAAGGGHLLNTSSAAGLLTQIGSLHYSVTKNAAVSLAEWISVTYGHLGIGVSVLCPQAVATNIGANSPTAGLLPADGSANAAAVDGVLTAAELAEAVVEGLADSRFHILPHPGVAEYVRRKADDVDRWLGGMQRFQKRLFPDGRTPADWLLG
;
A
#
# COMPACT_ATOMS: atom_id res chain seq x y z
N ALA A 1 -5.64 -10.25 -2.40
CA ALA A 1 -4.45 -10.85 -3.02
C ALA A 1 -3.34 -9.82 -3.17
N GLY A 2 -2.11 -10.25 -3.03
CA GLY A 2 -0.95 -9.38 -3.17
C GLY A 2 0.30 -10.03 -2.61
N TYR A 3 1.44 -9.50 -2.98
CA TYR A 3 2.75 -9.90 -2.47
C TYR A 3 3.65 -8.67 -2.42
N VAL A 4 4.77 -8.77 -1.72
CA VAL A 4 5.79 -7.73 -1.62
C VAL A 4 7.12 -8.30 -2.10
N THR A 5 7.92 -7.51 -2.80
CA THR A 5 9.29 -7.87 -3.15
C THR A 5 10.25 -6.89 -2.51
N VAL A 6 11.42 -7.39 -2.15
CA VAL A 6 12.55 -6.59 -1.68
C VAL A 6 13.40 -6.24 -2.89
N GLY A 7 13.79 -4.99 -3.03
CA GLY A 7 14.62 -4.51 -4.13
C GLY A 7 14.35 -3.04 -4.48
N GLY A 8 15.24 -2.49 -5.27
CA GLY A 8 15.24 -1.11 -5.73
C GLY A 8 15.25 -0.99 -7.26
N LEU A 9 16.06 -0.07 -7.78
CA LEU A 9 16.14 0.22 -9.21
C LEU A 9 16.70 -0.94 -10.05
N GLU A 10 17.38 -1.86 -9.42
CA GLU A 10 17.99 -3.06 -10.00
C GLU A 10 17.01 -4.20 -10.22
N ALA A 11 15.85 -4.15 -9.55
CA ALA A 11 14.91 -5.25 -9.62
C ALA A 11 14.40 -5.44 -11.06
N PRO A 12 14.14 -6.69 -11.50
CA PRO A 12 13.76 -6.97 -12.87
C PRO A 12 12.45 -6.29 -13.30
N ASP A 13 12.43 -5.76 -14.51
CA ASP A 13 11.26 -5.08 -15.09
C ASP A 13 10.00 -5.97 -15.15
N ASP A 14 10.16 -7.26 -15.38
CA ASP A 14 9.06 -8.22 -15.42
C ASP A 14 8.40 -8.41 -14.06
N GLU A 15 9.18 -8.31 -12.98
CA GLU A 15 8.65 -8.32 -11.61
C GLU A 15 7.78 -7.07 -11.36
N LEU A 16 8.22 -5.89 -11.78
CA LEU A 16 7.40 -4.68 -11.70
C LEU A 16 6.10 -4.82 -12.50
N ARG A 17 6.17 -5.34 -13.75
CA ARG A 17 4.97 -5.56 -14.58
C ARG A 17 4.01 -6.53 -13.92
N ARG A 18 4.49 -7.66 -13.42
CA ARG A 18 3.69 -8.66 -12.72
C ARG A 18 3.03 -8.08 -11.46
N MET A 19 3.78 -7.30 -10.68
CA MET A 19 3.24 -6.66 -9.47
C MET A 19 2.18 -5.60 -9.85
N PHE A 20 2.39 -4.89 -10.95
CA PHE A 20 1.41 -3.94 -11.47
C PHE A 20 0.11 -4.64 -11.90
N ASP A 21 0.22 -5.80 -12.56
CA ASP A 21 -0.95 -6.61 -12.93
C ASP A 21 -1.77 -7.03 -11.72
N VAL A 22 -1.09 -7.49 -10.66
CA VAL A 22 -1.76 -7.96 -9.44
C VAL A 22 -2.31 -6.81 -8.59
N HIS A 23 -1.57 -5.72 -8.43
CA HIS A 23 -1.93 -4.65 -7.49
C HIS A 23 -2.78 -3.53 -8.10
N VAL A 24 -2.74 -3.36 -9.42
CA VAL A 24 -3.42 -2.25 -10.11
C VAL A 24 -4.42 -2.77 -11.14
N MET A 25 -3.94 -3.57 -12.11
CA MET A 25 -4.79 -4.01 -13.22
C MET A 25 -5.93 -4.90 -12.75
N ALA A 26 -5.73 -5.73 -11.72
CA ALA A 26 -6.81 -6.52 -11.13
C ALA A 26 -7.94 -5.62 -10.58
N HIS A 27 -7.62 -4.52 -9.90
CA HIS A 27 -8.60 -3.54 -9.43
C HIS A 27 -9.30 -2.83 -10.60
N LEU A 28 -8.54 -2.45 -11.64
CA LEU A 28 -9.09 -1.81 -12.83
C LEU A 28 -10.09 -2.75 -13.55
N TYR A 29 -9.74 -4.02 -13.73
CA TYR A 29 -10.62 -4.99 -14.38
C TYR A 29 -11.89 -5.25 -13.56
N ALA A 30 -11.76 -5.38 -12.24
CA ALA A 30 -12.90 -5.53 -11.35
C ALA A 30 -13.83 -4.31 -11.41
N ALA A 31 -13.30 -3.09 -11.34
CA ALA A 31 -14.06 -1.86 -11.44
C ALA A 31 -14.76 -1.72 -12.80
N ARG A 32 -14.03 -1.99 -13.91
CA ARG A 32 -14.57 -1.94 -15.26
C ARG A 32 -15.78 -2.87 -15.46
N HIS A 33 -15.74 -4.02 -14.80
CA HIS A 33 -16.84 -4.98 -14.86
C HIS A 33 -17.98 -4.63 -13.89
N ALA A 34 -17.67 -4.23 -12.65
CA ALA A 34 -18.66 -4.02 -11.61
C ALA A 34 -19.44 -2.70 -11.74
N ILE A 35 -18.77 -1.59 -12.09
CA ILE A 35 -19.38 -0.25 -12.10
C ILE A 35 -20.63 -0.17 -12.97
N PRO A 36 -20.70 -0.71 -14.21
CA PRO A 36 -21.93 -0.64 -15.02
C PRO A 36 -23.13 -1.30 -14.33
N HIS A 37 -22.92 -2.43 -13.67
CA HIS A 37 -23.97 -3.13 -12.93
C HIS A 37 -24.41 -2.37 -11.68
N MET A 38 -23.47 -1.78 -10.94
CA MET A 38 -23.75 -0.95 -9.78
C MET A 38 -24.57 0.29 -10.18
N VAL A 39 -24.18 0.99 -11.24
CA VAL A 39 -24.92 2.16 -11.75
C VAL A 39 -26.33 1.76 -12.16
N ALA A 40 -26.51 0.66 -12.88
CA ALA A 40 -27.83 0.14 -13.26
C ALA A 40 -28.70 -0.24 -12.06
N ALA A 41 -28.07 -0.64 -10.94
CA ALA A 41 -28.75 -0.97 -9.68
C ALA A 41 -29.00 0.28 -8.79
N GLY A 42 -28.63 1.48 -9.23
CA GLY A 42 -28.82 2.72 -8.49
C GLY A 42 -27.67 3.08 -7.55
N GLY A 43 -26.55 2.39 -7.62
CA GLY A 43 -25.35 2.66 -6.84
C GLY A 43 -24.62 1.40 -6.36
N GLY A 44 -23.51 1.59 -5.72
CA GLY A 44 -22.68 0.50 -5.18
C GLY A 44 -21.43 1.02 -4.47
N HIS A 45 -20.63 0.11 -3.91
CA HIS A 45 -19.41 0.48 -3.21
C HIS A 45 -18.26 -0.43 -3.60
N LEU A 46 -17.11 0.16 -3.94
CA LEU A 46 -15.86 -0.55 -4.21
C LEU A 46 -14.90 -0.38 -3.04
N LEU A 47 -14.36 -1.49 -2.54
CA LEU A 47 -13.26 -1.48 -1.57
C LEU A 47 -12.00 -2.02 -2.22
N ASN A 48 -11.00 -1.16 -2.38
CA ASN A 48 -9.69 -1.54 -2.89
C ASN A 48 -8.68 -1.73 -1.74
N THR A 49 -7.88 -2.79 -1.80
CA THR A 49 -6.80 -3.00 -0.82
C THR A 49 -5.47 -2.49 -1.38
N SER A 50 -5.00 -1.37 -0.82
CA SER A 50 -3.67 -0.84 -1.06
C SER A 50 -2.74 -1.17 0.12
N SER A 51 -2.06 -0.18 0.66
CA SER A 51 -1.15 -0.23 1.81
C SER A 51 -0.82 1.20 2.25
N ALA A 52 -0.36 1.38 3.47
CA ALA A 52 0.30 2.62 3.90
C ALA A 52 1.51 2.95 2.99
N ALA A 53 2.16 1.95 2.40
CA ALA A 53 3.21 2.12 1.39
C ALA A 53 2.74 2.93 0.17
N GLY A 54 1.47 2.85 -0.20
CA GLY A 54 0.88 3.64 -1.29
C GLY A 54 0.74 5.12 -0.95
N LEU A 55 0.71 5.47 0.31
CA LEU A 55 0.62 6.85 0.81
C LEU A 55 1.99 7.42 1.21
N LEU A 56 2.84 6.59 1.82
CA LEU A 56 4.04 7.01 2.54
C LEU A 56 5.36 6.56 1.91
N THR A 57 5.34 5.64 0.95
CA THR A 57 6.49 4.91 0.41
C THR A 57 6.98 3.80 1.35
N GLN A 58 7.43 2.68 0.78
CA GLN A 58 8.00 1.55 1.53
C GLN A 58 9.51 1.51 1.33
N ILE A 59 10.27 1.69 2.40
CA ILE A 59 11.72 1.49 2.39
C ILE A 59 12.04 0.04 1.99
N GLY A 60 13.00 -0.15 1.09
CA GLY A 60 13.46 -1.47 0.65
C GLY A 60 12.56 -2.18 -0.37
N SER A 61 11.49 -1.52 -0.87
CA SER A 61 10.60 -2.11 -1.87
C SER A 61 10.06 -1.07 -2.85
N LEU A 62 10.80 -0.84 -3.94
CA LEU A 62 10.41 0.09 -5.00
C LEU A 62 9.08 -0.32 -5.65
N HIS A 63 9.01 -1.56 -6.12
CA HIS A 63 7.87 -2.10 -6.88
C HIS A 63 6.58 -2.03 -6.08
N TYR A 64 6.65 -2.39 -4.80
CA TYR A 64 5.50 -2.32 -3.89
C TYR A 64 5.04 -0.88 -3.68
N SER A 65 5.97 0.05 -3.43
CA SER A 65 5.64 1.47 -3.25
C SER A 65 4.92 2.05 -4.47
N VAL A 66 5.49 1.83 -5.67
CA VAL A 66 4.95 2.36 -6.92
C VAL A 66 3.56 1.78 -7.20
N THR A 67 3.41 0.45 -7.13
CA THR A 67 2.15 -0.20 -7.46
C THR A 67 1.05 0.08 -6.44
N LYS A 68 1.37 0.18 -5.15
CA LYS A 68 0.38 0.54 -4.12
C LYS A 68 -0.04 2.00 -4.19
N ASN A 69 0.86 2.92 -4.58
CA ASN A 69 0.47 4.30 -4.87
C ASN A 69 -0.44 4.38 -6.10
N ALA A 70 -0.12 3.67 -7.18
CA ALA A 70 -0.97 3.59 -8.36
C ALA A 70 -2.37 3.04 -8.05
N ALA A 71 -2.49 2.06 -7.13
CA ALA A 71 -3.78 1.54 -6.70
C ALA A 71 -4.61 2.58 -5.92
N VAL A 72 -3.97 3.44 -5.11
CA VAL A 72 -4.65 4.58 -4.46
C VAL A 72 -5.15 5.56 -5.50
N SER A 73 -4.27 5.98 -6.42
CA SER A 73 -4.63 6.93 -7.49
C SER A 73 -5.76 6.43 -8.38
N LEU A 74 -5.77 5.11 -8.71
CA LEU A 74 -6.89 4.50 -9.44
C LEU A 74 -8.20 4.63 -8.67
N ALA A 75 -8.20 4.38 -7.37
CA ALA A 75 -9.39 4.48 -6.53
C ALA A 75 -9.88 5.93 -6.40
N GLU A 76 -8.97 6.90 -6.26
CA GLU A 76 -9.29 8.34 -6.28
C GLU A 76 -9.96 8.72 -7.59
N TRP A 77 -9.37 8.31 -8.72
CA TRP A 77 -9.93 8.59 -10.04
C TRP A 77 -11.35 8.01 -10.20
N ILE A 78 -11.58 6.77 -9.75
CA ILE A 78 -12.91 6.13 -9.79
C ILE A 78 -13.89 6.93 -8.93
N SER A 79 -13.51 7.30 -7.72
CA SER A 79 -14.34 8.07 -6.79
C SER A 79 -14.76 9.42 -7.37
N VAL A 80 -13.81 10.16 -7.93
CA VAL A 80 -14.07 11.46 -8.59
C VAL A 80 -14.97 11.31 -9.80
N THR A 81 -14.74 10.28 -10.61
CA THR A 81 -15.41 10.11 -11.90
C THR A 81 -16.83 9.56 -11.76
N TYR A 82 -17.06 8.59 -10.86
CA TYR A 82 -18.32 7.87 -10.75
C TYR A 82 -19.10 8.17 -9.47
N GLY A 83 -18.58 8.99 -8.57
CA GLY A 83 -19.26 9.34 -7.31
C GLY A 83 -20.65 9.96 -7.53
N HIS A 84 -20.81 10.81 -8.54
CA HIS A 84 -22.10 11.42 -8.91
C HIS A 84 -23.15 10.41 -9.42
N LEU A 85 -22.74 9.17 -9.77
CA LEU A 85 -23.59 8.06 -10.17
C LEU A 85 -23.91 7.10 -9.00
N GLY A 86 -23.61 7.50 -7.76
CA GLY A 86 -23.87 6.70 -6.57
C GLY A 86 -22.81 5.62 -6.31
N ILE A 87 -21.62 5.74 -6.91
CA ILE A 87 -20.53 4.79 -6.65
C ILE A 87 -19.64 5.31 -5.53
N GLY A 88 -19.74 4.66 -4.37
CA GLY A 88 -18.81 4.83 -3.26
C GLY A 88 -17.50 4.08 -3.49
N VAL A 89 -16.39 4.64 -3.00
CA VAL A 89 -15.08 3.99 -3.08
C VAL A 89 -14.35 4.14 -1.75
N SER A 90 -13.77 3.04 -1.26
CA SER A 90 -12.87 3.04 -0.12
C SER A 90 -11.54 2.39 -0.49
N VAL A 91 -10.45 2.85 0.11
CA VAL A 91 -9.11 2.27 -0.02
C VAL A 91 -8.61 1.89 1.36
N LEU A 92 -8.38 0.61 1.55
CA LEU A 92 -7.76 0.07 2.75
C LEU A 92 -6.24 0.22 2.66
N CYS A 93 -5.64 0.97 3.58
CA CYS A 93 -4.22 1.29 3.61
C CYS A 93 -3.57 0.86 4.94
N PRO A 94 -3.40 -0.44 5.20
CA PRO A 94 -2.76 -0.93 6.41
C PRO A 94 -1.23 -0.79 6.35
N GLN A 95 -0.61 -0.79 7.52
CA GLN A 95 0.80 -1.16 7.71
C GLN A 95 0.91 -2.69 7.90
N ALA A 96 1.72 -3.18 8.84
CA ALA A 96 1.92 -4.60 9.03
C ALA A 96 0.66 -5.31 9.56
N VAL A 97 0.29 -6.41 8.91
CA VAL A 97 -0.80 -7.30 9.30
C VAL A 97 -0.28 -8.73 9.33
N ALA A 98 -0.65 -9.51 10.32
CA ALA A 98 -0.28 -10.91 10.46
C ALA A 98 -0.98 -11.77 9.38
N THR A 99 -0.35 -11.84 8.20
CA THR A 99 -0.82 -12.57 7.02
C THR A 99 0.33 -13.33 6.38
N ASN A 100 0.02 -14.12 5.37
CA ASN A 100 1.03 -14.86 4.60
C ASN A 100 1.74 -14.01 3.52
N ILE A 101 1.57 -12.67 3.52
CA ILE A 101 2.14 -11.80 2.48
C ILE A 101 3.66 -11.96 2.37
N GLY A 102 4.36 -12.05 3.49
CA GLY A 102 5.81 -12.28 3.52
C GLY A 102 6.20 -13.66 2.96
N ALA A 103 5.51 -14.72 3.40
CA ALA A 103 5.78 -16.09 2.94
C ALA A 103 5.46 -16.28 1.45
N ASN A 104 4.47 -15.55 0.92
CA ASN A 104 4.09 -15.59 -0.50
C ASN A 104 5.01 -14.74 -1.39
N SER A 105 5.97 -14.02 -0.81
CA SER A 105 6.84 -13.12 -1.55
C SER A 105 8.02 -13.86 -2.17
N PRO A 106 8.34 -13.65 -3.45
CA PRO A 106 9.49 -14.29 -4.10
C PRO A 106 10.83 -13.98 -3.42
N THR A 107 10.91 -12.86 -2.70
CA THR A 107 12.11 -12.39 -2.01
C THR A 107 12.02 -12.55 -0.48
N ALA A 108 11.18 -13.47 0.01
CA ALA A 108 10.92 -13.65 1.46
C ALA A 108 12.18 -13.89 2.30
N GLY A 109 13.24 -14.48 1.73
CA GLY A 109 14.51 -14.76 2.42
C GLY A 109 15.53 -13.62 2.42
N LEU A 110 15.23 -12.48 1.81
CA LEU A 110 16.19 -11.37 1.69
C LEU A 110 16.13 -10.37 2.84
N LEU A 111 15.10 -10.43 3.66
CA LEU A 111 14.98 -9.60 4.87
C LEU A 111 15.40 -10.40 6.11
N PRO A 112 15.92 -9.74 7.16
CA PRO A 112 16.21 -10.38 8.43
C PRO A 112 14.98 -11.11 8.99
N ALA A 113 15.18 -12.36 9.41
CA ALA A 113 14.10 -13.20 9.94
C ALA A 113 13.49 -12.65 11.25
N ASP A 114 14.24 -11.81 11.98
CA ASP A 114 13.81 -11.14 13.22
C ASP A 114 12.88 -9.94 12.98
N GLY A 115 12.62 -9.59 11.71
CA GLY A 115 11.77 -8.46 11.36
C GLY A 115 12.37 -7.08 11.65
N SER A 116 13.63 -6.99 12.06
CA SER A 116 14.29 -5.73 12.45
C SER A 116 14.30 -4.67 11.35
N ALA A 117 14.28 -5.07 10.08
CA ALA A 117 14.22 -4.18 8.92
C ALA A 117 12.80 -3.96 8.38
N ASN A 118 11.77 -4.38 9.10
CA ASN A 118 10.38 -4.21 8.64
C ASN A 118 9.85 -2.81 8.99
N ALA A 119 10.01 -1.87 8.07
CA ALA A 119 9.50 -0.51 8.22
C ALA A 119 7.97 -0.44 8.41
N ALA A 120 7.24 -1.46 7.97
CA ALA A 120 5.78 -1.49 8.10
C ALA A 120 5.30 -1.90 9.52
N ALA A 121 6.17 -2.44 10.36
CA ALA A 121 5.81 -2.89 11.72
C ALA A 121 6.06 -1.83 12.80
N VAL A 122 6.43 -0.61 12.43
CA VAL A 122 6.81 0.47 13.37
C VAL A 122 5.68 0.85 14.34
N ASP A 123 4.43 0.74 13.92
CA ASP A 123 3.24 1.03 14.73
C ASP A 123 2.51 -0.26 15.20
N GLY A 124 3.22 -1.38 15.18
CA GLY A 124 2.69 -2.69 15.56
C GLY A 124 2.21 -3.54 14.37
N VAL A 125 1.73 -4.72 14.70
CA VAL A 125 1.21 -5.70 13.74
C VAL A 125 -0.23 -6.04 14.12
N LEU A 126 -1.18 -5.76 13.25
CA LEU A 126 -2.58 -6.10 13.46
C LEU A 126 -2.86 -7.56 13.06
N THR A 127 -3.84 -8.16 13.70
CA THR A 127 -4.43 -9.43 13.26
C THR A 127 -5.35 -9.18 12.06
N ALA A 128 -5.67 -10.25 11.32
CA ALA A 128 -6.65 -10.16 10.24
C ALA A 128 -8.06 -9.80 10.74
N ALA A 129 -8.41 -10.20 11.98
CA ALA A 129 -9.69 -9.88 12.60
C ALA A 129 -9.81 -8.38 12.92
N GLU A 130 -8.80 -7.81 13.59
CA GLU A 130 -8.75 -6.36 13.87
C GLU A 130 -8.79 -5.52 12.58
N LEU A 131 -8.11 -5.98 11.53
CA LEU A 131 -8.18 -5.34 10.22
C LEU A 131 -9.59 -5.37 9.64
N ALA A 132 -10.29 -6.50 9.74
CA ALA A 132 -11.64 -6.66 9.22
C ALA A 132 -12.64 -5.76 9.97
N GLU A 133 -12.52 -5.62 11.28
CA GLU A 133 -13.33 -4.70 12.08
C GLU A 133 -13.14 -3.25 11.63
N ALA A 134 -11.89 -2.81 11.46
CA ALA A 134 -11.59 -1.47 10.95
C ALA A 134 -12.16 -1.22 9.54
N VAL A 135 -12.22 -2.26 8.69
CA VAL A 135 -12.87 -2.19 7.38
C VAL A 135 -14.38 -1.99 7.52
N VAL A 136 -15.03 -2.77 8.37
CA VAL A 136 -16.50 -2.66 8.58
C VAL A 136 -16.87 -1.26 9.09
N GLU A 137 -16.15 -0.74 10.07
CA GLU A 137 -16.34 0.62 10.58
C GLU A 137 -16.10 1.67 9.48
N GLY A 138 -14.99 1.56 8.74
CA GLY A 138 -14.66 2.49 7.67
C GLY A 138 -15.69 2.52 6.54
N LEU A 139 -16.27 1.37 6.20
CA LEU A 139 -17.36 1.27 5.22
C LEU A 139 -18.66 1.85 5.75
N ALA A 140 -19.01 1.60 7.02
CA ALA A 140 -20.19 2.17 7.65
C ALA A 140 -20.16 3.71 7.66
N ASP A 141 -18.97 4.28 7.87
CA ASP A 141 -18.74 5.74 7.85
C ASP A 141 -18.52 6.29 6.42
N SER A 142 -18.55 5.46 5.38
CA SER A 142 -18.25 5.84 4.00
C SER A 142 -16.88 6.53 3.83
N ARG A 143 -15.89 6.14 4.62
CA ARG A 143 -14.53 6.72 4.56
C ARG A 143 -13.84 6.31 3.26
N PHE A 144 -13.24 7.27 2.57
CA PHE A 144 -12.40 6.95 1.42
C PHE A 144 -11.12 6.22 1.86
N HIS A 145 -10.32 6.80 2.75
CA HIS A 145 -9.17 6.11 3.34
C HIS A 145 -9.58 5.36 4.61
N ILE A 146 -9.43 4.04 4.61
CA ILE A 146 -9.51 3.20 5.79
C ILE A 146 -8.09 2.94 6.28
N LEU A 147 -7.73 3.57 7.40
CA LEU A 147 -6.38 3.59 7.99
C LEU A 147 -6.40 2.86 9.33
N PRO A 148 -6.22 1.52 9.35
CA PRO A 148 -6.36 0.74 10.58
C PRO A 148 -5.28 1.05 11.63
N HIS A 149 -4.08 1.51 11.18
CA HIS A 149 -3.01 1.94 12.07
C HIS A 149 -3.12 3.45 12.31
N PRO A 150 -3.38 3.91 13.55
CA PRO A 150 -3.67 5.32 13.84
C PRO A 150 -2.57 6.30 13.42
N GLY A 151 -1.30 5.87 13.46
CA GLY A 151 -0.14 6.69 13.07
C GLY A 151 -0.16 7.11 11.59
N VAL A 152 -0.75 6.30 10.71
CA VAL A 152 -0.72 6.54 9.25
C VAL A 152 -1.35 7.87 8.88
N ALA A 153 -2.49 8.24 9.48
CA ALA A 153 -3.16 9.51 9.21
C ALA A 153 -2.26 10.71 9.53
N GLU A 154 -1.55 10.65 10.66
CA GLU A 154 -0.60 11.68 11.06
C GLU A 154 0.59 11.76 10.10
N TYR A 155 1.14 10.62 9.67
CA TYR A 155 2.25 10.58 8.72
C TYR A 155 1.86 11.17 7.36
N VAL A 156 0.66 10.86 6.86
CA VAL A 156 0.13 11.43 5.61
C VAL A 156 0.02 12.95 5.73
N ARG A 157 -0.51 13.46 6.84
CA ARG A 157 -0.62 14.90 7.08
C ARG A 157 0.76 15.56 7.10
N ARG A 158 1.73 15.02 7.84
CA ARG A 158 3.10 15.55 7.89
C ARG A 158 3.80 15.57 6.52
N LYS A 159 3.54 14.54 5.69
CA LYS A 159 4.05 14.48 4.32
C LYS A 159 3.42 15.56 3.44
N ALA A 160 2.12 15.80 3.59
CA ALA A 160 1.42 16.82 2.82
C ALA A 160 1.79 18.25 3.24
N ASP A 161 2.01 18.48 4.53
CA ASP A 161 2.37 19.79 5.07
C ASP A 161 3.78 20.23 4.63
N ASP A 162 4.75 19.32 4.59
CA ASP A 162 6.14 19.60 4.21
C ASP A 162 6.82 18.33 3.69
N VAL A 163 6.81 18.17 2.36
CA VAL A 163 7.35 16.98 1.71
C VAL A 163 8.88 16.87 1.84
N ASP A 164 9.60 17.98 1.83
CA ASP A 164 11.06 17.98 1.92
C ASP A 164 11.51 17.55 3.33
N ARG A 165 10.86 18.09 4.34
CA ARG A 165 11.07 17.66 5.74
C ARG A 165 10.72 16.19 5.94
N TRP A 166 9.62 15.73 5.33
CA TRP A 166 9.21 14.32 5.37
C TRP A 166 10.27 13.42 4.73
N LEU A 167 10.73 13.74 3.52
CA LEU A 167 11.77 12.97 2.81
C LEU A 167 13.07 12.91 3.61
N GLY A 168 13.50 14.03 4.18
CA GLY A 168 14.66 14.07 5.09
C GLY A 168 14.47 13.17 6.32
N GLY A 169 13.25 13.07 6.84
CA GLY A 169 12.88 12.13 7.92
C GLY A 169 12.99 10.67 7.49
N MET A 170 12.47 10.34 6.31
CA MET A 170 12.52 8.99 5.74
C MET A 170 13.94 8.54 5.41
N GLN A 171 14.80 9.43 4.91
CA GLN A 171 16.23 9.16 4.69
C GLN A 171 16.94 8.78 6.02
N ARG A 172 16.69 9.53 7.09
CA ARG A 172 17.22 9.19 8.42
C ARG A 172 16.66 7.87 8.96
N PHE A 173 15.38 7.59 8.69
CA PHE A 173 14.75 6.32 9.06
C PHE A 173 15.38 5.14 8.31
N GLN A 174 15.57 5.25 6.99
CA GLN A 174 16.27 4.24 6.19
C GLN A 174 17.69 3.98 6.75
N LYS A 175 18.44 5.03 7.06
CA LYS A 175 19.78 4.88 7.67
C LYS A 175 19.76 4.15 9.01
N ARG A 176 18.70 4.27 9.79
CA ARG A 176 18.55 3.53 11.05
C ARG A 176 18.21 2.06 10.83
N LEU A 177 17.38 1.75 9.83
CA LEU A 177 17.02 0.37 9.47
C LEU A 177 18.22 -0.38 8.86
N PHE A 178 19.10 0.34 8.19
CA PHE A 178 20.26 -0.21 7.48
C PHE A 178 21.53 0.57 7.92
N PRO A 179 22.02 0.34 9.16
CA PRO A 179 23.12 1.12 9.73
C PRO A 179 24.44 0.93 8.98
N ASP A 180 24.64 -0.21 8.32
CA ASP A 180 25.83 -0.50 7.51
C ASP A 180 25.84 0.24 6.17
N GLY A 181 24.82 1.05 5.89
CA GLY A 181 24.65 1.78 4.64
C GLY A 181 24.13 0.92 3.49
N ARG A 182 24.03 -0.39 3.65
CA ARG A 182 23.51 -1.29 2.62
C ARG A 182 22.01 -1.38 2.68
N THR A 183 21.36 -0.94 1.62
CA THR A 183 19.94 -1.18 1.40
C THR A 183 19.75 -2.42 0.53
N PRO A 184 18.56 -3.00 0.42
CA PRO A 184 18.30 -4.07 -0.55
C PRO A 184 18.63 -3.71 -2.01
N ALA A 185 18.87 -2.42 -2.29
CA ALA A 185 19.17 -1.88 -3.61
C ALA A 185 20.68 -1.56 -3.84
N ASP A 186 21.55 -1.84 -2.87
CA ASP A 186 22.95 -1.36 -2.90
C ASP A 186 23.84 -2.09 -3.92
N TRP A 187 23.43 -3.22 -4.41
CA TRP A 187 24.20 -3.94 -5.42
C TRP A 187 24.23 -3.23 -6.79
N LEU A 188 23.37 -2.25 -7.07
CA LEU A 188 23.56 -1.34 -8.21
C LEU A 188 24.82 -0.49 -8.10
N LEU A 189 25.26 -0.25 -6.86
CA LEU A 189 26.40 0.61 -6.57
C LEU A 189 27.67 -0.21 -6.24
N GLY A 190 27.52 -1.55 -6.19
CA GLY A 190 28.52 -2.55 -5.83
C GLY A 190 29.62 -2.75 -6.67
#